data_29b3915cf3b7542238f56a8ebc114049
#
_entry.id   29b3915cf3b7542238f56a8ebc114049
#
_cell.length_a   1.000
_cell.length_b   1.000
_cell.length_c   1.000
_cell.angle_alpha   90.00
_cell.angle_beta   90.00
_cell.angle_gamma   90.00
#
_symmetry.space_group_name_H-M   'P 1'
#
loop_
_entity.id
_entity.type
_entity.pdbx_description
1 polymer ?
#
loop_
_entity_poly.entity_id
_entity_poly.type
_entity_poly.pdbx_seq_one_letter_code
_entity_poly.pdbx_strand_id
1 'polypeptide(L)'
;MAFDYNLEKQHAKGKLHAIERINLLCDKDSFMEIYADAQHQCTSFGMDKKTIPYDGVITGFGKVNGKKVAVYAQDFTVQGGSLGKVHGQKIAELIAKAIECRCPVIGLNDSGGARIQEGVDALCGYGEIFRQNVRASGVIPQISVIAGPCAGGAVYSPGLTDFIFTVDKISEMYITGPKVVKQVMFMDITSEDLGGAAIHSQKSGVAHYRCPTEAECIEKVRKLLDYIPHYYGDKTPFEPKEKKALFGKKVDFKYTEKKSAELDSVLPETSTKGYDIREVINRVVDDDSFFESTEEFAGNAVVGFAKIEGKTVGVVANNPGNLGGILNCDASDKIARHVRYCDAYDIPLLTFVDVPGFVPGPQEEQKGIIRHGAKILYAYAEASVPKVTVITRKAYGGAYIAMCSKHLGADFVYAWPKAEIAVMGAEGAIGILYAKELKDPNNAQLIQEKSQEYRATFMTPTIAAQRDYISAVIEPQETRARILSSFELLENKSVSDKPLKKHGNIPL
;
A
#
# COMPACT_ATOMS: atom_id res chain seq x y z
N MET A 1 35.28 12.19 12.03
CA MET A 1 36.33 11.81 11.03
C MET A 1 35.57 11.44 9.74
N ALA A 2 35.97 11.95 8.59
CA ALA A 2 35.40 11.49 7.32
C ALA A 2 35.96 10.08 7.06
N PHE A 3 35.11 9.09 7.05
CA PHE A 3 35.50 7.74 6.65
C PHE A 3 35.79 7.72 5.13
N ASP A 4 36.86 7.03 4.75
CA ASP A 4 37.14 6.76 3.32
C ASP A 4 36.26 5.61 2.88
N TYR A 5 35.10 5.93 2.26
CA TYR A 5 34.13 4.96 1.81
C TYR A 5 34.62 4.25 0.54
N ASN A 6 34.58 2.92 0.51
CA ASN A 6 34.99 2.14 -0.66
C ASN A 6 33.87 2.10 -1.72
N LEU A 7 33.67 3.22 -2.41
CA LEU A 7 32.63 3.39 -3.43
C LEU A 7 32.82 2.43 -4.64
N GLU A 8 34.08 2.27 -5.09
CA GLU A 8 34.41 1.47 -6.28
C GLU A 8 33.94 0.01 -6.15
N LYS A 9 34.00 -0.55 -4.95
CA LYS A 9 33.56 -1.93 -4.70
C LYS A 9 32.08 -2.14 -4.91
N GLN A 10 31.25 -1.12 -4.69
CA GLN A 10 29.81 -1.15 -4.97
C GLN A 10 29.51 -0.83 -6.43
N HIS A 11 30.18 0.18 -6.99
CA HIS A 11 30.02 0.56 -8.40
C HIS A 11 30.37 -0.59 -9.35
N ALA A 12 31.41 -1.39 -9.02
CA ALA A 12 31.77 -2.60 -9.77
C ALA A 12 30.63 -3.65 -9.83
N LYS A 13 29.66 -3.57 -8.92
CA LYS A 13 28.45 -4.41 -8.91
C LYS A 13 27.21 -3.71 -9.47
N GLY A 14 27.37 -2.53 -10.06
CA GLY A 14 26.27 -1.72 -10.56
C GLY A 14 25.37 -1.14 -9.47
N LYS A 15 25.88 -1.00 -8.22
CA LYS A 15 25.13 -0.53 -7.06
C LYS A 15 25.70 0.76 -6.50
N LEU A 16 24.86 1.59 -5.89
CA LEU A 16 25.30 2.74 -5.12
C LEU A 16 25.82 2.31 -3.73
N HIS A 17 26.74 3.09 -3.19
CA HIS A 17 27.19 2.92 -1.80
C HIS A 17 26.15 3.49 -0.81
N ALA A 18 26.16 2.99 0.42
CA ALA A 18 25.23 3.43 1.48
C ALA A 18 25.19 4.96 1.66
N ILE A 19 26.35 5.65 1.64
CA ILE A 19 26.41 7.11 1.77
C ILE A 19 25.84 7.83 0.54
N GLU A 20 26.02 7.30 -0.65
CA GLU A 20 25.46 7.87 -1.88
C GLU A 20 23.94 7.80 -1.87
N ARG A 21 23.38 6.67 -1.40
CA ARG A 21 21.93 6.49 -1.21
C ARG A 21 21.36 7.51 -0.22
N ILE A 22 22.05 7.75 0.90
CA ILE A 22 21.67 8.79 1.88
C ILE A 22 21.70 10.18 1.25
N ASN A 23 22.74 10.51 0.48
CA ASN A 23 22.90 11.80 -0.17
C ASN A 23 21.84 12.05 -1.27
N LEU A 24 21.38 11.00 -1.95
CA LEU A 24 20.27 11.09 -2.90
C LEU A 24 18.91 11.26 -2.21
N LEU A 25 18.74 10.61 -1.05
CA LEU A 25 17.49 10.63 -0.31
C LEU A 25 17.30 11.95 0.42
N CYS A 26 18.32 12.40 1.14
CA CYS A 26 18.27 13.58 1.99
C CYS A 26 18.48 14.87 1.18
N ASP A 27 17.87 15.94 1.64
CA ASP A 27 18.15 17.28 1.13
C ASP A 27 19.63 17.63 1.38
N LYS A 28 20.22 18.38 0.46
CA LYS A 28 21.65 18.74 0.52
C LYS A 28 22.04 19.26 1.89
N ASP A 29 23.15 18.77 2.45
CA ASP A 29 23.76 19.17 3.71
C ASP A 29 22.83 19.03 4.94
N SER A 30 21.75 18.25 4.85
CA SER A 30 20.78 18.07 5.93
C SER A 30 21.01 16.83 6.79
N PHE A 31 21.83 15.87 6.34
CA PHE A 31 22.05 14.62 7.06
C PHE A 31 23.03 14.81 8.22
N MET A 32 22.61 14.38 9.40
CA MET A 32 23.41 14.35 10.62
C MET A 32 23.58 12.91 11.07
N GLU A 33 24.77 12.37 10.91
CA GLU A 33 25.10 11.01 11.35
C GLU A 33 25.12 10.91 12.87
N ILE A 34 24.63 9.79 13.41
CA ILE A 34 24.71 9.46 14.84
C ILE A 34 25.30 8.05 14.99
N TYR A 35 25.96 7.79 16.11
CA TYR A 35 26.59 6.51 16.45
C TYR A 35 27.69 6.08 15.45
N ALA A 36 28.38 7.01 14.79
CA ALA A 36 29.44 6.73 13.84
C ALA A 36 30.60 5.92 14.44
N ASP A 37 30.94 6.19 15.69
CA ASP A 37 32.07 5.57 16.41
C ASP A 37 31.70 4.25 17.11
N ALA A 38 30.43 3.80 17.01
CA ALA A 38 30.01 2.55 17.64
C ALA A 38 30.66 1.35 16.94
N GLN A 39 31.27 0.46 17.74
CA GLN A 39 32.05 -0.69 17.29
C GLN A 39 31.52 -1.99 17.87
N HIS A 40 31.63 -3.09 17.14
CA HIS A 40 31.34 -4.41 17.68
C HIS A 40 32.21 -4.74 18.87
N GLN A 41 31.76 -5.64 19.75
CA GLN A 41 32.48 -6.07 20.95
C GLN A 41 32.83 -7.56 20.89
N CYS A 42 32.73 -8.20 19.71
CA CYS A 42 33.02 -9.60 19.50
C CYS A 42 34.53 -9.82 19.56
N THR A 43 34.95 -10.79 20.38
CA THR A 43 36.36 -11.20 20.53
C THR A 43 36.66 -12.55 19.89
N SER A 44 35.62 -13.29 19.45
CA SER A 44 35.73 -14.61 18.85
C SER A 44 36.15 -14.55 17.38
N PHE A 45 36.74 -15.63 16.86
CA PHE A 45 37.11 -15.77 15.47
C PHE A 45 37.99 -14.65 14.91
N GLY A 46 38.85 -14.05 15.76
CA GLY A 46 39.76 -12.97 15.36
C GLY A 46 39.10 -11.64 15.10
N MET A 47 37.85 -11.46 15.57
CA MET A 47 37.09 -10.20 15.47
C MET A 47 37.71 -9.10 16.33
N ASP A 48 38.35 -9.47 17.45
CA ASP A 48 39.14 -8.54 18.31
C ASP A 48 40.22 -7.76 17.56
N LYS A 49 40.70 -8.30 16.45
CA LYS A 49 41.73 -7.68 15.60
C LYS A 49 41.16 -6.88 14.42
N LYS A 50 39.84 -6.87 14.26
CA LYS A 50 39.15 -6.20 13.15
C LYS A 50 38.45 -4.95 13.60
N THR A 51 38.79 -3.83 12.96
CA THR A 51 37.98 -2.62 13.05
C THR A 51 36.91 -2.68 11.98
N ILE A 52 35.66 -2.62 12.36
CA ILE A 52 34.51 -2.59 11.45
C ILE A 52 33.96 -1.18 11.46
N PRO A 53 34.21 -0.36 10.43
CA PRO A 53 33.76 1.01 10.40
C PRO A 53 32.25 1.12 10.68
N TYR A 54 31.83 2.01 11.59
CA TYR A 54 30.43 2.27 11.95
C TYR A 54 29.57 1.00 12.14
N ASP A 55 30.21 -0.11 12.42
CA ASP A 55 29.67 -1.48 12.47
C ASP A 55 28.84 -1.89 11.24
N GLY A 56 29.17 -1.34 10.07
CA GLY A 56 28.55 -1.68 8.77
C GLY A 56 27.16 -1.06 8.54
N VAL A 57 26.75 -0.10 9.35
CA VAL A 57 25.51 0.65 9.14
C VAL A 57 25.67 2.13 9.49
N ILE A 58 25.32 2.99 8.55
CA ILE A 58 25.26 4.45 8.75
C ILE A 58 23.86 4.80 9.26
N THR A 59 23.77 5.52 10.38
CA THR A 59 22.50 5.89 11.01
C THR A 59 22.46 7.38 11.28
N GLY A 60 21.35 8.05 11.07
CA GLY A 60 21.24 9.49 11.33
C GLY A 60 19.86 10.08 11.05
N PHE A 61 19.79 11.38 11.14
CA PHE A 61 18.63 12.18 10.82
C PHE A 61 18.93 13.13 9.67
N GLY A 62 17.96 13.33 8.80
CA GLY A 62 18.06 14.26 7.69
C GLY A 62 16.74 14.94 7.42
N LYS A 63 16.66 15.61 6.27
CA LYS A 63 15.42 16.18 5.75
C LYS A 63 15.16 15.63 4.35
N VAL A 64 13.90 15.39 4.05
CA VAL A 64 13.41 15.10 2.71
C VAL A 64 12.29 16.09 2.41
N ASN A 65 12.43 16.87 1.34
CA ASN A 65 11.49 17.93 0.99
C ASN A 65 11.26 18.92 2.17
N GLY A 66 12.33 19.23 2.93
CA GLY A 66 12.30 20.11 4.09
C GLY A 66 11.77 19.49 5.40
N LYS A 67 11.27 18.26 5.38
CA LYS A 67 10.69 17.56 6.54
C LYS A 67 11.68 16.57 7.15
N LYS A 68 11.67 16.43 8.48
CA LYS A 68 12.57 15.51 9.21
C LYS A 68 12.29 14.06 8.87
N VAL A 69 13.37 13.28 8.72
CA VAL A 69 13.34 11.82 8.58
C VAL A 69 14.50 11.19 9.35
N ALA A 70 14.30 9.99 9.86
CA ALA A 70 15.36 9.13 10.37
C ALA A 70 15.77 8.15 9.27
N VAL A 71 17.06 7.95 9.06
CA VAL A 71 17.60 7.13 7.98
C VAL A 71 18.65 6.18 8.52
N TYR A 72 18.58 4.91 8.13
CA TYR A 72 19.70 3.99 8.23
C TYR A 72 20.03 3.40 6.87
N ALA A 73 21.32 3.16 6.61
CA ALA A 73 21.79 2.56 5.39
C ALA A 73 22.85 1.49 5.71
N GLN A 74 22.56 0.25 5.34
CA GLN A 74 23.49 -0.85 5.51
C GLN A 74 24.54 -0.82 4.40
N ASP A 75 25.80 -0.99 4.79
CA ASP A 75 26.95 -0.97 3.87
C ASP A 75 27.43 -2.39 3.58
N PHE A 76 27.11 -2.89 2.40
CA PHE A 76 27.54 -4.23 1.96
C PHE A 76 29.05 -4.34 1.78
N THR A 77 29.77 -3.23 1.62
CA THR A 77 31.25 -3.25 1.49
C THR A 77 31.94 -3.62 2.81
N VAL A 78 31.22 -3.42 3.93
CA VAL A 78 31.68 -3.71 5.29
C VAL A 78 31.07 -5.01 5.78
N GLN A 79 31.87 -6.08 5.84
CA GLN A 79 31.45 -7.43 6.28
C GLN A 79 30.18 -7.96 5.57
N GLY A 80 29.95 -7.57 4.30
CA GLY A 80 28.74 -7.96 3.56
C GLY A 80 27.44 -7.38 4.13
N GLY A 81 27.49 -6.25 4.81
CA GLY A 81 26.34 -5.65 5.48
C GLY A 81 25.77 -6.52 6.60
N SER A 82 26.51 -7.53 7.07
CA SER A 82 26.02 -8.48 8.06
C SER A 82 25.75 -7.79 9.41
N LEU A 83 24.61 -8.12 9.99
CA LEU A 83 24.12 -7.51 11.22
C LEU A 83 24.72 -8.22 12.44
N GLY A 84 25.56 -7.50 13.19
CA GLY A 84 25.99 -7.85 14.54
C GLY A 84 25.10 -7.18 15.60
N LYS A 85 25.45 -7.39 16.87
CA LYS A 85 24.69 -6.82 17.99
C LYS A 85 24.65 -5.28 17.92
N VAL A 86 25.81 -4.64 17.81
CA VAL A 86 25.91 -3.17 17.79
C VAL A 86 25.25 -2.57 16.53
N HIS A 87 25.41 -3.22 15.37
CA HIS A 87 24.69 -2.88 14.16
C HIS A 87 23.16 -2.85 14.40
N GLY A 88 22.61 -3.91 15.01
CA GLY A 88 21.19 -3.99 15.36
C GLY A 88 20.77 -2.93 16.37
N GLN A 89 21.58 -2.70 17.40
CA GLN A 89 21.32 -1.68 18.41
C GLN A 89 21.27 -0.27 17.81
N LYS A 90 22.17 0.09 16.91
CA LYS A 90 22.15 1.38 16.20
C LYS A 90 20.83 1.61 15.48
N ILE A 91 20.34 0.61 14.74
CA ILE A 91 19.05 0.69 14.02
C ILE A 91 17.89 0.78 15.03
N ALA A 92 17.86 -0.06 16.04
CA ALA A 92 16.81 -0.08 17.05
C ALA A 92 16.72 1.26 17.82
N GLU A 93 17.86 1.82 18.24
CA GLU A 93 17.94 3.13 18.89
C GLU A 93 17.51 4.26 17.96
N LEU A 94 17.88 4.21 16.66
CA LEU A 94 17.40 5.18 15.68
C LEU A 94 15.88 5.16 15.56
N ILE A 95 15.26 3.96 15.46
CA ILE A 95 13.81 3.84 15.39
C ILE A 95 13.15 4.37 16.67
N ALA A 96 13.69 4.04 17.85
CA ALA A 96 13.19 4.55 19.11
C ALA A 96 13.22 6.09 19.17
N LYS A 97 14.32 6.70 18.73
CA LYS A 97 14.44 8.17 18.65
C LYS A 97 13.53 8.78 17.58
N ALA A 98 13.31 8.10 16.46
CA ALA A 98 12.38 8.56 15.43
C ALA A 98 10.93 8.62 15.95
N ILE A 99 10.52 7.67 16.79
CA ILE A 99 9.22 7.70 17.50
C ILE A 99 9.14 8.96 18.39
N GLU A 100 10.18 9.24 19.19
CA GLU A 100 10.23 10.41 20.06
C GLU A 100 10.23 11.72 19.25
N CYS A 101 10.97 11.76 18.14
CA CYS A 101 11.09 12.92 17.25
C CYS A 101 9.88 13.09 16.33
N ARG A 102 8.96 12.12 16.29
CA ARG A 102 7.79 12.10 15.41
C ARG A 102 8.18 12.33 13.95
N CYS A 103 8.97 11.41 13.39
CA CYS A 103 9.39 11.47 12.00
C CYS A 103 9.48 10.06 11.38
N PRO A 104 9.25 9.93 10.07
CA PRO A 104 9.36 8.65 9.38
C PRO A 104 10.75 8.02 9.51
N VAL A 105 10.81 6.69 9.48
CA VAL A 105 12.05 5.92 9.36
C VAL A 105 12.17 5.36 7.95
N ILE A 106 13.34 5.56 7.34
CA ILE A 106 13.66 5.03 6.01
C ILE A 106 14.89 4.13 6.15
N GLY A 107 14.71 2.84 5.86
CA GLY A 107 15.79 1.86 5.85
C GLY A 107 16.27 1.57 4.44
N LEU A 108 17.55 1.75 4.18
CA LEU A 108 18.23 1.39 2.94
C LEU A 108 18.96 0.07 3.18
N ASN A 109 18.28 -1.05 2.85
CA ASN A 109 18.66 -2.39 3.27
C ASN A 109 19.57 -3.06 2.23
N ASP A 110 20.76 -3.49 2.65
CA ASP A 110 21.74 -4.19 1.83
C ASP A 110 22.60 -5.10 2.73
N SER A 111 22.08 -6.30 3.07
CA SER A 111 22.65 -7.15 4.12
C SER A 111 22.61 -8.63 3.78
N GLY A 112 23.73 -9.29 3.97
CA GLY A 112 23.84 -10.76 3.87
C GLY A 112 23.20 -11.51 5.05
N GLY A 113 22.55 -10.84 6.00
CA GLY A 113 21.92 -11.47 7.16
C GLY A 113 22.72 -11.36 8.46
N ALA A 114 22.55 -12.29 9.38
CA ALA A 114 23.21 -12.28 10.69
C ALA A 114 24.72 -12.46 10.57
N ARG A 115 25.50 -11.69 11.34
CA ARG A 115 26.96 -11.84 11.47
C ARG A 115 27.27 -13.10 12.27
N ILE A 116 27.66 -14.16 11.56
CA ILE A 116 27.81 -15.51 12.12
C ILE A 116 28.81 -15.54 13.29
N GLN A 117 29.86 -14.71 13.22
CA GLN A 117 30.92 -14.64 14.24
C GLN A 117 30.40 -14.16 15.60
N GLU A 118 29.25 -13.47 15.63
CA GLU A 118 28.63 -12.97 16.87
C GLU A 118 27.56 -13.93 17.42
N GLY A 119 27.23 -14.99 16.67
CA GLY A 119 26.29 -16.02 17.14
C GLY A 119 24.94 -15.45 17.55
N VAL A 120 24.50 -15.76 18.78
CA VAL A 120 23.20 -15.34 19.33
C VAL A 120 23.09 -13.84 19.54
N ASP A 121 24.20 -13.12 19.70
CA ASP A 121 24.21 -11.65 19.85
C ASP A 121 23.70 -10.95 18.58
N ALA A 122 24.00 -11.50 17.39
CA ALA A 122 23.43 -11.01 16.14
C ALA A 122 21.90 -11.19 16.10
N LEU A 123 21.38 -12.31 16.64
CA LEU A 123 19.93 -12.54 16.75
C LEU A 123 19.26 -11.58 17.75
N CYS A 124 19.96 -11.25 18.83
CA CYS A 124 19.50 -10.21 19.78
C CYS A 124 19.30 -8.87 19.04
N GLY A 125 20.28 -8.44 18.22
CA GLY A 125 20.17 -7.23 17.42
C GLY A 125 18.94 -7.21 16.50
N TYR A 126 18.64 -8.32 15.82
CA TYR A 126 17.39 -8.44 15.04
C TYR A 126 16.14 -8.34 15.91
N GLY A 127 16.11 -9.03 17.06
CA GLY A 127 14.97 -8.99 17.97
C GLY A 127 14.66 -7.57 18.47
N GLU A 128 15.72 -6.79 18.76
CA GLU A 128 15.57 -5.37 19.16
C GLU A 128 14.98 -4.53 18.03
N ILE A 129 15.43 -4.71 16.78
CA ILE A 129 14.87 -4.02 15.61
C ILE A 129 13.38 -4.37 15.44
N PHE A 130 13.02 -5.66 15.43
CA PHE A 130 11.64 -6.09 15.25
C PHE A 130 10.71 -5.51 16.31
N ARG A 131 11.16 -5.48 17.56
CA ARG A 131 10.42 -4.86 18.66
C ARG A 131 10.18 -3.38 18.41
N GLN A 132 11.16 -2.65 17.91
CA GLN A 132 11.00 -1.23 17.60
C GLN A 132 10.13 -1.00 16.36
N ASN A 133 10.24 -1.83 15.31
CA ASN A 133 9.31 -1.76 14.16
C ASN A 133 7.84 -1.89 14.61
N VAL A 134 7.54 -2.84 15.51
CA VAL A 134 6.18 -3.02 16.04
C VAL A 134 5.74 -1.81 16.87
N ARG A 135 6.64 -1.22 17.68
CA ARG A 135 6.33 0.00 18.45
C ARG A 135 6.11 1.23 17.58
N ALA A 136 6.79 1.30 16.44
CA ALA A 136 6.67 2.39 15.47
C ALA A 136 5.41 2.28 14.59
N SER A 137 4.88 1.06 14.41
CA SER A 137 3.72 0.78 13.57
C SER A 137 2.49 1.59 14.02
N GLY A 138 1.91 2.36 13.09
CA GLY A 138 0.79 3.27 13.35
C GLY A 138 1.16 4.52 14.16
N VAL A 139 2.45 4.74 14.46
CA VAL A 139 2.95 5.95 15.16
C VAL A 139 3.73 6.84 14.21
N ILE A 140 4.66 6.26 13.48
CA ILE A 140 5.45 6.90 12.42
C ILE A 140 5.53 6.01 11.21
N PRO A 141 5.48 6.53 9.98
CA PRO A 141 5.67 5.75 8.76
C PRO A 141 7.04 5.09 8.72
N GLN A 142 7.07 3.84 8.26
CA GLN A 142 8.27 3.04 8.10
C GLN A 142 8.40 2.60 6.65
N ILE A 143 9.51 2.96 6.01
CA ILE A 143 9.78 2.69 4.60
C ILE A 143 11.07 1.88 4.50
N SER A 144 11.01 0.78 3.76
CA SER A 144 12.17 -0.05 3.46
C SER A 144 12.49 -0.01 1.96
N VAL A 145 13.72 0.33 1.62
CA VAL A 145 14.28 0.19 0.28
C VAL A 145 15.22 -1.01 0.29
N ILE A 146 14.96 -1.97 -0.55
CA ILE A 146 15.81 -3.15 -0.71
C ILE A 146 16.85 -2.85 -1.79
N ALA A 147 18.03 -2.48 -1.38
CA ALA A 147 19.09 -1.99 -2.26
C ALA A 147 20.20 -3.03 -2.46
N GLY A 148 19.90 -4.29 -2.17
CA GLY A 148 20.80 -5.44 -2.34
C GLY A 148 20.20 -6.71 -1.77
N PRO A 149 21.02 -7.71 -1.43
CA PRO A 149 20.57 -8.88 -0.72
C PRO A 149 19.93 -8.51 0.62
N CYS A 150 18.86 -9.23 0.94
CA CYS A 150 18.16 -9.14 2.21
C CYS A 150 17.76 -10.57 2.60
N ALA A 151 18.62 -11.27 3.37
CA ALA A 151 18.49 -12.69 3.61
C ALA A 151 18.27 -13.03 5.10
N GLY A 152 17.51 -14.09 5.37
CA GLY A 152 17.27 -14.58 6.74
C GLY A 152 16.57 -13.56 7.61
N GLY A 153 17.10 -13.25 8.80
CA GLY A 153 16.53 -12.25 9.70
C GLY A 153 16.35 -10.86 9.08
N ALA A 154 17.14 -10.51 8.07
CA ALA A 154 17.10 -9.22 7.41
C ALA A 154 15.77 -8.95 6.65
N VAL A 155 15.00 -9.96 6.25
CA VAL A 155 13.73 -9.76 5.52
C VAL A 155 12.56 -9.42 6.44
N TYR A 156 12.63 -9.76 7.71
CA TYR A 156 11.48 -9.58 8.61
C TYR A 156 11.30 -8.13 9.05
N SER A 157 12.39 -7.37 9.24
CA SER A 157 12.27 -5.94 9.52
C SER A 157 11.56 -5.20 8.38
N PRO A 158 11.97 -5.31 7.10
CA PRO A 158 11.19 -4.80 5.97
C PRO A 158 9.75 -5.32 5.94
N GLY A 159 9.53 -6.62 6.21
CA GLY A 159 8.18 -7.21 6.27
C GLY A 159 7.26 -6.61 7.32
N LEU A 160 7.81 -5.98 8.37
CA LEU A 160 7.08 -5.26 9.42
C LEU A 160 6.85 -3.78 9.07
N THR A 161 7.49 -3.23 8.05
CA THR A 161 7.35 -1.82 7.66
C THR A 161 6.11 -1.58 6.80
N ASP A 162 5.72 -0.31 6.62
CA ASP A 162 4.51 0.06 5.90
C ASP A 162 4.66 -0.07 4.39
N PHE A 163 5.83 0.33 3.85
CA PHE A 163 6.11 0.30 2.42
C PHE A 163 7.48 -0.33 2.13
N ILE A 164 7.50 -1.19 1.12
CA ILE A 164 8.71 -1.86 0.63
C ILE A 164 8.92 -1.48 -0.82
N PHE A 165 10.10 -0.95 -1.11
CA PHE A 165 10.58 -0.59 -2.43
C PHE A 165 11.66 -1.56 -2.87
N THR A 166 11.60 -1.99 -4.13
CA THR A 166 12.57 -2.88 -4.73
C THR A 166 13.15 -2.28 -6.01
N VAL A 167 14.36 -2.68 -6.35
CA VAL A 167 15.09 -2.24 -7.54
C VAL A 167 15.41 -3.48 -8.40
N ASP A 168 15.10 -3.41 -9.68
CA ASP A 168 15.32 -4.49 -10.64
C ASP A 168 16.76 -5.00 -10.63
N LYS A 169 16.93 -6.32 -10.62
CA LYS A 169 18.23 -7.01 -10.67
C LYS A 169 19.20 -6.68 -9.52
N ILE A 170 18.74 -5.90 -8.53
CA ILE A 170 19.52 -5.51 -7.35
C ILE A 170 18.89 -6.08 -6.08
N SER A 171 17.56 -5.95 -5.94
CA SER A 171 16.85 -6.37 -4.75
C SER A 171 16.66 -7.88 -4.71
N GLU A 172 17.05 -8.49 -3.62
CA GLU A 172 16.81 -9.89 -3.34
C GLU A 172 16.28 -10.04 -1.91
N MET A 173 15.12 -10.68 -1.74
CA MET A 173 14.54 -10.98 -0.44
C MET A 173 14.18 -12.45 -0.34
N TYR A 174 14.73 -13.16 0.62
CA TYR A 174 14.37 -14.57 0.87
C TYR A 174 14.76 -15.00 2.28
N ILE A 175 14.04 -15.96 2.83
CA ILE A 175 14.33 -16.51 4.17
C ILE A 175 15.65 -17.25 4.14
N THR A 176 15.91 -18.05 3.09
CA THR A 176 17.17 -18.74 2.86
C THR A 176 17.56 -18.64 1.41
N GLY A 177 18.86 -18.38 1.15
CA GLY A 177 19.36 -18.19 -0.22
C GLY A 177 19.44 -19.49 -1.03
N PRO A 178 19.71 -19.36 -2.36
CA PRO A 178 19.74 -20.49 -3.30
C PRO A 178 20.61 -21.67 -2.88
N LYS A 179 21.74 -21.40 -2.20
CA LYS A 179 22.65 -22.47 -1.73
C LYS A 179 21.98 -23.39 -0.70
N VAL A 180 21.20 -22.83 0.21
CA VAL A 180 20.47 -23.61 1.21
C VAL A 180 19.28 -24.33 0.58
N VAL A 181 18.57 -23.69 -0.36
CA VAL A 181 17.51 -24.33 -1.14
C VAL A 181 18.06 -25.54 -1.88
N LYS A 182 19.23 -25.43 -2.52
CA LYS A 182 19.87 -26.56 -3.19
C LYS A 182 20.21 -27.69 -2.23
N GLN A 183 20.74 -27.39 -1.04
CA GLN A 183 21.09 -28.40 -0.04
C GLN A 183 19.88 -29.14 0.56
N VAL A 184 18.77 -28.42 0.80
CA VAL A 184 17.61 -28.96 1.51
C VAL A 184 16.57 -29.52 0.55
N MET A 185 16.32 -28.82 -0.57
CA MET A 185 15.27 -29.15 -1.53
C MET A 185 15.81 -29.84 -2.81
N PHE A 186 17.14 -29.92 -2.95
CA PHE A 186 17.81 -30.43 -4.16
C PHE A 186 17.41 -29.73 -5.46
N MET A 187 17.05 -28.43 -5.34
CA MET A 187 16.58 -27.59 -6.44
C MET A 187 17.62 -26.51 -6.76
N ASP A 188 18.01 -26.42 -8.04
CA ASP A 188 18.78 -25.29 -8.53
C ASP A 188 17.86 -24.13 -8.88
N ILE A 189 18.07 -22.98 -8.26
CA ILE A 189 17.30 -21.76 -8.49
C ILE A 189 18.21 -20.54 -8.41
N THR A 190 17.96 -19.53 -9.23
CA THR A 190 18.70 -18.26 -9.13
C THR A 190 18.14 -17.41 -7.97
N SER A 191 18.93 -16.44 -7.49
CA SER A 191 18.44 -15.45 -6.49
C SER A 191 17.24 -14.66 -7.00
N GLU A 192 17.29 -14.25 -8.27
CA GLU A 192 16.23 -13.51 -8.94
C GLU A 192 14.91 -14.31 -9.01
N ASP A 193 14.99 -15.59 -9.41
CA ASP A 193 13.80 -16.45 -9.48
C ASP A 193 13.27 -16.86 -8.11
N LEU A 194 14.12 -16.89 -7.09
CA LEU A 194 13.72 -17.22 -5.71
C LEU A 194 13.02 -16.05 -5.03
N GLY A 195 13.57 -14.86 -5.13
CA GLY A 195 13.09 -13.70 -4.40
C GLY A 195 13.61 -12.36 -4.93
N GLY A 196 13.69 -12.21 -6.25
CA GLY A 196 14.01 -10.94 -6.91
C GLY A 196 12.86 -9.95 -6.87
N ALA A 197 13.11 -8.74 -7.34
CA ALA A 197 12.16 -7.64 -7.33
C ALA A 197 10.82 -8.01 -7.98
N ALA A 198 10.84 -8.68 -9.15
CA ALA A 198 9.65 -9.09 -9.88
C ALA A 198 8.81 -10.14 -9.12
N ILE A 199 9.45 -11.06 -8.39
CA ILE A 199 8.73 -12.06 -7.59
C ILE A 199 7.91 -11.37 -6.50
N HIS A 200 8.51 -10.40 -5.82
CA HIS A 200 7.88 -9.73 -4.69
C HIS A 200 6.85 -8.66 -5.10
N SER A 201 7.00 -8.06 -6.26
CA SER A 201 6.03 -7.10 -6.79
C SER A 201 4.85 -7.75 -7.51
N GLN A 202 5.02 -8.94 -8.12
CA GLN A 202 4.00 -9.53 -8.98
C GLN A 202 3.32 -10.78 -8.39
N LYS A 203 4.05 -11.57 -7.59
CA LYS A 203 3.55 -12.86 -7.10
C LYS A 203 3.25 -12.88 -5.61
N SER A 204 4.17 -12.39 -4.77
CA SER A 204 4.00 -12.44 -3.33
C SER A 204 3.31 -11.20 -2.73
N GLY A 205 3.28 -10.09 -3.46
CA GLY A 205 2.71 -8.83 -2.97
C GLY A 205 3.48 -8.19 -1.80
N VAL A 206 4.68 -8.66 -1.51
CA VAL A 206 5.53 -8.12 -0.44
C VAL A 206 6.04 -6.73 -0.79
N ALA A 207 6.46 -6.52 -2.05
CA ALA A 207 6.94 -5.22 -2.52
C ALA A 207 5.79 -4.34 -3.01
N HIS A 208 5.74 -3.12 -2.50
CA HIS A 208 4.74 -2.12 -2.88
C HIS A 208 5.13 -1.38 -4.17
N TYR A 209 6.43 -1.19 -4.37
CA TYR A 209 6.97 -0.45 -5.51
C TYR A 209 8.20 -1.16 -6.07
N ARG A 210 8.22 -1.34 -7.37
CA ARG A 210 9.36 -1.83 -8.13
C ARG A 210 9.88 -0.72 -9.01
N CYS A 211 11.20 -0.54 -9.04
CA CYS A 211 11.85 0.56 -9.76
C CYS A 211 12.98 0.02 -10.63
N PRO A 212 13.22 0.62 -11.81
CA PRO A 212 14.30 0.20 -12.70
C PRO A 212 15.69 0.46 -12.13
N THR A 213 15.85 1.57 -11.37
CA THR A 213 17.13 2.01 -10.82
C THR A 213 17.04 2.44 -9.37
N GLU A 214 18.16 2.46 -8.64
CA GLU A 214 18.20 2.96 -7.26
C GLU A 214 17.84 4.45 -7.18
N ALA A 215 18.24 5.25 -8.17
CA ALA A 215 17.94 6.69 -8.21
C ALA A 215 16.44 6.95 -8.34
N GLU A 216 15.77 6.27 -9.30
CA GLU A 216 14.31 6.36 -9.46
C GLU A 216 13.55 5.84 -8.24
N CYS A 217 14.09 4.78 -7.61
CA CYS A 217 13.54 4.24 -6.37
C CYS A 217 13.56 5.27 -5.24
N ILE A 218 14.68 5.94 -5.04
CA ILE A 218 14.83 6.99 -4.02
C ILE A 218 13.94 8.19 -4.32
N GLU A 219 13.84 8.60 -5.59
CA GLU A 219 12.92 9.67 -6.02
C GLU A 219 11.46 9.28 -5.72
N LYS A 220 11.08 8.03 -5.98
CA LYS A 220 9.74 7.52 -5.68
C LYS A 220 9.46 7.48 -4.17
N VAL A 221 10.46 7.18 -3.33
CA VAL A 221 10.36 7.32 -1.86
C VAL A 221 10.14 8.77 -1.46
N ARG A 222 10.89 9.71 -2.02
CA ARG A 222 10.72 11.16 -1.77
C ARG A 222 9.31 11.62 -2.16
N LYS A 223 8.80 11.13 -3.30
CA LYS A 223 7.43 11.42 -3.76
C LYS A 223 6.38 10.85 -2.79
N LEU A 224 6.55 9.62 -2.30
CA LEU A 224 5.62 9.02 -1.32
C LEU A 224 5.48 9.90 -0.06
N LEU A 225 6.60 10.46 0.44
CA LEU A 225 6.61 11.32 1.62
C LEU A 225 5.83 12.64 1.44
N ASP A 226 5.49 13.04 0.20
CA ASP A 226 4.62 14.19 -0.07
C ASP A 226 3.13 13.84 0.05
N TYR A 227 2.77 12.55 0.10
CA TYR A 227 1.40 12.07 0.23
C TYR A 227 1.06 11.64 1.65
N ILE A 228 2.01 11.09 2.40
CA ILE A 228 1.74 10.49 3.71
C ILE A 228 2.05 11.45 4.87
N PRO A 229 1.31 11.35 5.99
CA PRO A 229 1.66 12.04 7.23
C PRO A 229 3.03 11.59 7.74
N HIS A 230 3.72 12.44 8.48
CA HIS A 230 5.02 12.10 9.04
C HIS A 230 4.93 11.40 10.40
N TYR A 231 3.79 11.48 11.07
CA TYR A 231 3.45 10.73 12.28
C TYR A 231 1.95 10.71 12.50
N TYR A 232 1.47 9.83 13.37
CA TYR A 232 0.07 9.83 13.79
C TYR A 232 -0.36 11.17 14.37
N GLY A 233 -1.45 11.72 13.85
CA GLY A 233 -1.96 13.05 14.22
C GLY A 233 -1.26 14.23 13.52
N ASP A 234 -0.35 13.98 12.56
CA ASP A 234 0.19 15.01 11.68
C ASP A 234 -0.86 15.40 10.63
N LYS A 235 -1.35 16.64 10.73
CA LYS A 235 -2.35 17.18 9.79
C LYS A 235 -1.72 17.79 8.52
N THR A 236 -0.41 17.72 8.36
CA THR A 236 0.32 18.41 7.28
C THR A 236 -0.14 18.03 5.87
N PRO A 237 -0.51 16.78 5.57
CA PRO A 237 -1.06 16.44 4.25
C PRO A 237 -2.43 17.05 3.95
N PHE A 238 -3.15 17.47 4.98
CA PHE A 238 -4.51 18.03 4.87
C PHE A 238 -4.56 19.56 4.90
N GLU A 239 -3.49 20.21 5.31
CA GLU A 239 -3.39 21.66 5.24
C GLU A 239 -2.79 22.04 3.89
N PRO A 240 -3.50 22.78 3.03
CA PRO A 240 -2.86 23.44 1.91
C PRO A 240 -1.79 24.31 2.53
N LYS A 241 -0.51 23.94 2.39
CA LYS A 241 0.55 24.87 2.69
C LYS A 241 0.27 26.04 1.75
N GLU A 242 -0.24 27.15 2.30
CA GLU A 242 0.04 28.43 1.69
C GLU A 242 1.56 28.48 1.59
N LYS A 243 2.09 28.02 0.47
CA LYS A 243 3.40 28.49 0.03
C LYS A 243 3.19 29.96 -0.05
N LYS A 244 3.61 30.68 1.00
CA LYS A 244 3.77 32.14 0.93
C LYS A 244 4.55 32.33 -0.35
N ALA A 245 3.82 32.65 -1.40
CA ALA A 245 4.41 32.92 -2.69
C ALA A 245 5.32 34.09 -2.45
N LEU A 246 6.59 33.91 -2.67
CA LEU A 246 7.57 35.00 -2.62
C LEU A 246 7.20 36.09 -3.63
N PHE A 247 6.19 35.92 -4.45
CA PHE A 247 5.64 36.85 -5.43
C PHE A 247 4.14 36.63 -5.69
N GLY A 248 3.30 36.41 -4.70
CA GLY A 248 1.84 36.61 -4.80
C GLY A 248 1.07 35.69 -5.75
N LYS A 249 1.62 34.58 -6.26
CA LYS A 249 0.88 33.60 -7.04
C LYS A 249 0.36 32.50 -6.13
N LYS A 250 -0.98 32.37 -5.99
CA LYS A 250 -1.62 31.15 -5.48
C LYS A 250 -1.12 29.98 -6.33
N VAL A 251 -0.70 28.91 -5.69
CA VAL A 251 -0.48 27.64 -6.36
C VAL A 251 -1.87 27.06 -6.61
N ASP A 252 -2.43 27.30 -7.80
CA ASP A 252 -3.66 26.68 -8.21
C ASP A 252 -3.40 25.17 -8.34
N PHE A 253 -4.17 24.38 -7.58
CA PHE A 253 -4.24 22.95 -7.82
C PHE A 253 -4.77 22.75 -9.22
N LYS A 254 -3.98 22.11 -10.09
CA LYS A 254 -4.40 21.89 -11.46
C LYS A 254 -5.49 20.81 -11.46
N TYR A 255 -6.70 21.21 -11.71
CA TYR A 255 -7.78 20.31 -12.11
C TYR A 255 -8.42 20.85 -13.37
N THR A 256 -8.44 20.03 -14.40
CA THR A 256 -9.05 20.39 -15.68
C THR A 256 -10.53 19.99 -15.66
N GLU A 257 -11.43 20.96 -15.53
CA GLU A 257 -12.90 20.73 -15.48
C GLU A 257 -13.44 19.90 -16.64
N LYS A 258 -12.83 19.94 -17.82
CA LYS A 258 -13.17 19.06 -18.95
C LYS A 258 -13.16 17.58 -18.59
N LYS A 259 -12.32 17.15 -17.65
CA LYS A 259 -12.24 15.75 -17.21
C LYS A 259 -13.53 15.27 -16.58
N SER A 260 -14.25 16.10 -15.84
CA SER A 260 -15.55 15.73 -15.25
C SER A 260 -16.61 15.46 -16.33
N ALA A 261 -16.64 16.28 -17.38
CA ALA A 261 -17.58 16.09 -18.47
C ALA A 261 -17.32 14.80 -19.28
N GLU A 262 -16.07 14.30 -19.24
CA GLU A 262 -15.68 13.09 -19.95
C GLU A 262 -15.98 11.78 -19.16
N LEU A 263 -16.37 11.87 -17.88
CA LEU A 263 -16.65 10.68 -17.05
C LEU A 263 -17.77 9.81 -17.63
N ASP A 264 -18.78 10.38 -18.26
CA ASP A 264 -19.86 9.64 -18.90
C ASP A 264 -19.37 8.68 -19.99
N SER A 265 -18.30 9.05 -20.68
CA SER A 265 -17.74 8.28 -21.79
C SER A 265 -16.76 7.18 -21.38
N VAL A 266 -16.36 7.13 -20.11
CA VAL A 266 -15.40 6.12 -19.60
C VAL A 266 -16.04 4.74 -19.54
N LEU A 267 -17.31 4.68 -19.13
CA LEU A 267 -18.01 3.40 -19.02
C LEU A 267 -18.40 2.85 -20.39
N PRO A 268 -18.05 1.59 -20.69
CA PRO A 268 -18.54 0.94 -21.88
C PRO A 268 -20.07 0.86 -21.92
N GLU A 269 -20.65 0.89 -23.12
CA GLU A 269 -22.13 0.75 -23.31
C GLU A 269 -22.64 -0.57 -22.76
N THR A 270 -21.85 -1.65 -22.90
CA THR A 270 -22.22 -2.98 -22.41
C THR A 270 -21.60 -3.25 -21.05
N SER A 271 -22.41 -3.74 -20.10
CA SER A 271 -21.97 -4.06 -18.73
C SER A 271 -20.96 -5.23 -18.65
N THR A 272 -20.80 -6.01 -19.72
CA THR A 272 -19.86 -7.13 -19.81
C THR A 272 -18.46 -6.71 -20.24
N LYS A 273 -18.30 -5.54 -20.87
CA LYS A 273 -16.99 -5.05 -21.30
C LYS A 273 -16.23 -4.43 -20.12
N GLY A 274 -14.97 -4.85 -19.94
CA GLY A 274 -14.06 -4.26 -18.95
C GLY A 274 -13.57 -2.86 -19.37
N TYR A 275 -13.13 -2.08 -18.40
CA TYR A 275 -12.42 -0.81 -18.59
C TYR A 275 -11.42 -0.65 -17.45
N ASP A 276 -10.42 0.21 -17.62
CA ASP A 276 -9.46 0.50 -16.55
C ASP A 276 -10.04 1.58 -15.62
N ILE A 277 -10.21 1.26 -14.37
CA ILE A 277 -10.75 2.18 -13.35
C ILE A 277 -9.85 3.40 -13.12
N ARG A 278 -8.56 3.32 -13.47
CA ARG A 278 -7.63 4.45 -13.39
C ARG A 278 -8.10 5.63 -14.24
N GLU A 279 -8.83 5.36 -15.33
CA GLU A 279 -9.45 6.39 -16.16
C GLU A 279 -10.49 7.22 -15.38
N VAL A 280 -11.27 6.58 -14.49
CA VAL A 280 -12.22 7.27 -13.60
C VAL A 280 -11.44 8.03 -12.51
N ILE A 281 -10.50 7.37 -11.85
CA ILE A 281 -9.71 7.97 -10.77
C ILE A 281 -9.04 9.25 -11.26
N ASN A 282 -8.32 9.20 -12.39
CA ASN A 282 -7.58 10.35 -12.94
C ASN A 282 -8.47 11.51 -13.40
N ARG A 283 -9.78 11.25 -13.65
CA ARG A 283 -10.75 12.31 -13.99
C ARG A 283 -11.40 12.95 -12.75
N VAL A 284 -11.27 12.33 -11.60
CA VAL A 284 -11.86 12.81 -10.35
C VAL A 284 -10.82 13.54 -9.48
N VAL A 285 -9.60 13.02 -9.39
CA VAL A 285 -8.54 13.59 -8.53
C VAL A 285 -7.80 14.74 -9.23
N ASP A 286 -6.95 15.45 -8.50
CA ASP A 286 -6.10 16.50 -9.07
C ASP A 286 -5.19 15.95 -10.18
N ASP A 287 -4.82 16.77 -11.15
CA ASP A 287 -4.02 16.36 -12.29
C ASP A 287 -2.69 15.75 -11.84
N ASP A 288 -2.35 14.58 -12.41
CA ASP A 288 -1.12 13.84 -12.17
C ASP A 288 -0.84 13.49 -10.69
N SER A 289 -1.90 13.53 -9.86
CA SER A 289 -1.77 13.29 -8.41
C SER A 289 -1.99 11.84 -8.00
N PHE A 290 -2.48 10.96 -8.85
CA PHE A 290 -2.67 9.57 -8.46
C PHE A 290 -1.32 8.85 -8.36
N PHE A 291 -1.00 8.34 -7.19
CA PHE A 291 0.20 7.61 -6.86
C PHE A 291 -0.17 6.18 -6.43
N GLU A 292 -0.22 5.28 -7.40
CA GLU A 292 -0.63 3.89 -7.19
C GLU A 292 0.40 3.12 -6.38
N SER A 293 -0.08 2.26 -5.47
CA SER A 293 0.71 1.32 -4.69
C SER A 293 0.39 -0.11 -5.13
N THR A 294 1.38 -0.99 -5.10
CA THR A 294 1.21 -2.42 -5.48
C THR A 294 0.58 -2.61 -6.87
N GLU A 295 0.97 -1.76 -7.83
CA GLU A 295 0.40 -1.73 -9.18
C GLU A 295 0.50 -3.10 -9.89
N GLU A 296 1.64 -3.78 -9.73
CA GLU A 296 1.91 -5.08 -10.38
C GLU A 296 1.26 -6.28 -9.68
N PHE A 297 0.74 -6.11 -8.46
CA PHE A 297 0.10 -7.18 -7.67
C PHE A 297 -1.43 -7.04 -7.66
N ALA A 298 -2.15 -8.16 -7.83
CA ALA A 298 -3.61 -8.19 -7.77
C ALA A 298 -4.27 -7.06 -8.57
N GLY A 299 -4.02 -7.01 -9.90
CA GLY A 299 -4.45 -5.91 -10.77
C GLY A 299 -5.98 -5.73 -10.91
N ASN A 300 -6.77 -6.66 -10.37
CA ASN A 300 -8.23 -6.57 -10.22
C ASN A 300 -8.67 -5.60 -9.10
N ALA A 301 -7.74 -5.16 -8.26
CA ALA A 301 -7.91 -4.08 -7.30
C ALA A 301 -6.83 -3.00 -7.51
N VAL A 302 -7.21 -1.74 -7.42
CA VAL A 302 -6.32 -0.58 -7.50
C VAL A 302 -6.34 0.13 -6.16
N VAL A 303 -5.17 0.36 -5.57
CA VAL A 303 -5.02 1.12 -4.33
C VAL A 303 -3.88 2.13 -4.47
N GLY A 304 -3.97 3.25 -3.77
CA GLY A 304 -2.92 4.26 -3.81
C GLY A 304 -3.35 5.54 -3.11
N PHE A 305 -2.55 6.57 -3.29
CA PHE A 305 -2.82 7.91 -2.78
C PHE A 305 -3.11 8.87 -3.93
N ALA A 306 -3.97 9.83 -3.69
CA ALA A 306 -4.22 10.91 -4.63
C ALA A 306 -4.39 12.23 -3.87
N LYS A 307 -4.48 13.33 -4.61
CA LYS A 307 -4.82 14.63 -4.03
C LYS A 307 -6.14 15.12 -4.60
N ILE A 308 -6.94 15.71 -3.72
CA ILE A 308 -8.17 16.44 -4.07
C ILE A 308 -8.05 17.81 -3.41
N GLU A 309 -7.96 18.86 -4.22
CA GLU A 309 -7.59 20.21 -3.79
C GLU A 309 -6.32 20.24 -2.92
N GLY A 310 -5.31 19.44 -3.33
CA GLY A 310 -4.03 19.30 -2.66
C GLY A 310 -4.05 18.52 -1.34
N LYS A 311 -5.22 18.08 -0.85
CA LYS A 311 -5.37 17.25 0.35
C LYS A 311 -5.24 15.78 -0.04
N THR A 312 -4.43 15.01 0.68
CA THR A 312 -4.24 13.59 0.40
C THR A 312 -5.47 12.76 0.76
N VAL A 313 -5.83 11.83 -0.12
CA VAL A 313 -6.84 10.79 0.10
C VAL A 313 -6.27 9.43 -0.27
N GLY A 314 -6.65 8.39 0.48
CA GLY A 314 -6.41 7.01 0.12
C GLY A 314 -7.48 6.55 -0.87
N VAL A 315 -7.05 6.03 -2.02
CA VAL A 315 -7.95 5.54 -3.07
C VAL A 315 -7.99 4.01 -3.04
N VAL A 316 -9.18 3.45 -3.12
CA VAL A 316 -9.43 2.02 -3.31
C VAL A 316 -10.43 1.83 -4.43
N ALA A 317 -10.17 0.92 -5.37
CA ALA A 317 -11.08 0.69 -6.47
C ALA A 317 -11.04 -0.77 -6.96
N ASN A 318 -12.17 -1.28 -7.46
CA ASN A 318 -12.18 -2.49 -8.29
C ASN A 318 -11.75 -2.12 -9.70
N ASN A 319 -10.96 -2.99 -10.36
CA ASN A 319 -10.55 -2.76 -11.74
C ASN A 319 -11.23 -3.74 -12.70
N PRO A 320 -12.32 -3.34 -13.37
CA PRO A 320 -13.02 -4.19 -14.31
C PRO A 320 -12.19 -4.60 -15.55
N GLY A 321 -11.12 -3.88 -15.85
CA GLY A 321 -10.16 -4.24 -16.89
C GLY A 321 -9.33 -5.49 -16.58
N ASN A 322 -9.30 -5.89 -15.31
CA ASN A 322 -8.61 -7.10 -14.86
C ASN A 322 -9.56 -7.99 -14.09
N LEU A 323 -9.73 -9.26 -14.52
CA LEU A 323 -10.65 -10.23 -13.93
C LEU A 323 -12.08 -9.70 -13.71
N GLY A 324 -12.52 -8.69 -14.48
CA GLY A 324 -13.84 -8.07 -14.31
C GLY A 324 -14.06 -7.33 -12.99
N GLY A 325 -12.99 -7.00 -12.23
CA GLY A 325 -13.06 -6.34 -10.94
C GLY A 325 -13.49 -7.25 -9.77
N ILE A 326 -13.56 -8.58 -9.98
CA ILE A 326 -13.94 -9.56 -8.96
C ILE A 326 -12.86 -9.66 -7.88
N LEU A 327 -13.22 -9.90 -6.62
CA LEU A 327 -12.29 -9.98 -5.49
C LEU A 327 -11.78 -11.42 -5.29
N ASN A 328 -10.46 -11.61 -5.29
CA ASN A 328 -9.76 -12.83 -4.89
C ASN A 328 -9.01 -12.62 -3.56
N CYS A 329 -8.29 -13.63 -3.09
CA CYS A 329 -7.50 -13.54 -1.86
C CYS A 329 -6.49 -12.39 -1.89
N ASP A 330 -5.75 -12.27 -2.99
CA ASP A 330 -4.68 -11.28 -3.14
C ASP A 330 -5.22 -9.84 -3.17
N ALA A 331 -6.32 -9.60 -3.91
CA ALA A 331 -7.00 -8.31 -3.91
C ALA A 331 -7.57 -7.95 -2.54
N SER A 332 -8.05 -8.94 -1.80
CA SER A 332 -8.59 -8.76 -0.46
C SER A 332 -7.50 -8.30 0.52
N ASP A 333 -6.33 -8.91 0.49
CA ASP A 333 -5.20 -8.53 1.33
C ASP A 333 -4.64 -7.15 0.95
N LYS A 334 -4.50 -6.87 -0.35
CA LYS A 334 -4.08 -5.57 -0.88
C LYS A 334 -4.98 -4.44 -0.39
N ILE A 335 -6.29 -4.58 -0.55
CA ILE A 335 -7.28 -3.58 -0.11
C ILE A 335 -7.24 -3.41 1.41
N ALA A 336 -7.32 -4.51 2.17
CA ALA A 336 -7.37 -4.44 3.63
C ALA A 336 -6.13 -3.76 4.22
N ARG A 337 -4.93 -4.07 3.70
CA ARG A 337 -3.68 -3.43 4.14
C ARG A 337 -3.69 -1.93 3.88
N HIS A 338 -4.12 -1.50 2.68
CA HIS A 338 -4.16 -0.08 2.33
C HIS A 338 -5.18 0.70 3.19
N VAL A 339 -6.37 0.14 3.40
CA VAL A 339 -7.41 0.74 4.26
C VAL A 339 -6.89 0.90 5.70
N ARG A 340 -6.23 -0.12 6.25
CA ARG A 340 -5.67 -0.04 7.61
C ARG A 340 -4.56 0.98 7.73
N TYR A 341 -3.71 1.09 6.71
CA TYR A 341 -2.69 2.15 6.68
C TYR A 341 -3.32 3.53 6.69
N CYS A 342 -4.32 3.77 5.84
CA CYS A 342 -5.02 5.05 5.78
C CYS A 342 -5.69 5.40 7.12
N ASP A 343 -6.36 4.43 7.76
CA ASP A 343 -7.00 4.65 9.07
C ASP A 343 -5.97 4.92 10.18
N ALA A 344 -4.82 4.23 10.18
CA ALA A 344 -3.76 4.43 11.17
C ALA A 344 -3.13 5.83 11.11
N TYR A 345 -3.19 6.48 9.97
CA TYR A 345 -2.58 7.79 9.74
C TYR A 345 -3.57 8.91 9.38
N ASP A 346 -4.84 8.74 9.75
CA ASP A 346 -5.90 9.73 9.55
C ASP A 346 -6.07 10.19 8.08
N ILE A 347 -5.80 9.31 7.11
CA ILE A 347 -5.99 9.58 5.67
C ILE A 347 -7.42 9.21 5.25
N PRO A 348 -8.25 10.16 4.78
CA PRO A 348 -9.59 9.87 4.29
C PRO A 348 -9.58 8.85 3.14
N LEU A 349 -10.63 8.03 3.07
CA LEU A 349 -10.78 6.97 2.08
C LEU A 349 -11.80 7.32 1.01
N LEU A 350 -11.41 7.21 -0.25
CA LEU A 350 -12.25 7.29 -1.44
C LEU A 350 -12.30 5.92 -2.12
N THR A 351 -13.49 5.34 -2.19
CA THR A 351 -13.69 4.00 -2.77
C THR A 351 -14.52 4.07 -4.05
N PHE A 352 -14.03 3.51 -5.16
CA PHE A 352 -14.78 3.32 -6.39
C PHE A 352 -15.18 1.85 -6.54
N VAL A 353 -16.47 1.60 -6.79
CA VAL A 353 -17.02 0.24 -6.80
C VAL A 353 -17.53 -0.13 -8.18
N ASP A 354 -16.95 -1.18 -8.74
CA ASP A 354 -17.51 -1.95 -9.87
C ASP A 354 -17.12 -3.41 -9.66
N VAL A 355 -17.91 -4.11 -8.83
CA VAL A 355 -17.57 -5.45 -8.33
C VAL A 355 -18.73 -6.42 -8.54
N PRO A 356 -18.52 -7.51 -9.32
CA PRO A 356 -19.55 -8.54 -9.51
C PRO A 356 -19.61 -9.58 -8.39
N GLY A 357 -18.62 -9.64 -7.50
CA GLY A 357 -18.57 -10.60 -6.40
C GLY A 357 -17.17 -10.96 -5.94
N PHE A 358 -17.07 -11.98 -5.08
CA PHE A 358 -15.84 -12.70 -4.80
C PHE A 358 -15.66 -13.84 -5.80
N VAL A 359 -14.39 -14.19 -6.10
CA VAL A 359 -14.08 -15.30 -7.05
C VAL A 359 -14.60 -16.61 -6.48
N PRO A 360 -15.53 -17.28 -7.20
CA PRO A 360 -16.01 -18.60 -6.79
C PRO A 360 -15.03 -19.70 -7.24
N GLY A 361 -15.14 -20.86 -6.59
CA GLY A 361 -14.47 -22.07 -7.02
C GLY A 361 -13.37 -22.58 -6.11
N PRO A 362 -12.95 -23.84 -6.31
CA PRO A 362 -12.14 -24.56 -5.34
C PRO A 362 -10.76 -23.92 -5.10
N GLN A 363 -10.19 -23.26 -6.09
CA GLN A 363 -8.86 -22.66 -5.93
C GLN A 363 -8.85 -21.54 -4.88
N GLU A 364 -9.79 -20.62 -4.94
CA GLU A 364 -9.87 -19.51 -3.97
C GLU A 364 -10.46 -19.96 -2.63
N GLU A 365 -11.46 -20.87 -2.65
CA GLU A 365 -12.01 -21.47 -1.43
C GLU A 365 -10.91 -22.20 -0.62
N GLN A 366 -10.08 -23.00 -1.29
CA GLN A 366 -8.98 -23.74 -0.65
C GLN A 366 -7.82 -22.83 -0.21
N LYS A 367 -7.60 -21.70 -0.87
CA LYS A 367 -6.69 -20.64 -0.39
C LYS A 367 -7.24 -19.88 0.82
N GLY A 368 -8.54 -19.97 1.10
CA GLY A 368 -9.20 -19.34 2.24
C GLY A 368 -9.80 -17.97 1.91
N ILE A 369 -10.46 -17.81 0.77
CA ILE A 369 -11.13 -16.56 0.36
C ILE A 369 -12.04 -15.99 1.45
N ILE A 370 -12.69 -16.84 2.26
CA ILE A 370 -13.54 -16.40 3.39
C ILE A 370 -12.70 -15.62 4.39
N ARG A 371 -11.53 -16.11 4.77
CA ARG A 371 -10.62 -15.45 5.72
C ARG A 371 -10.03 -14.18 5.13
N HIS A 372 -9.58 -14.22 3.86
CA HIS A 372 -9.00 -13.07 3.18
C HIS A 372 -10.05 -11.98 2.91
N GLY A 373 -11.25 -12.36 2.42
CA GLY A 373 -12.35 -11.42 2.23
C GLY A 373 -12.83 -10.77 3.53
N ALA A 374 -12.83 -11.52 4.63
CA ALA A 374 -13.16 -10.98 5.95
C ALA A 374 -12.22 -9.87 6.41
N LYS A 375 -10.97 -9.82 5.93
CA LYS A 375 -10.03 -8.73 6.24
C LYS A 375 -10.52 -7.38 5.69
N ILE A 376 -11.12 -7.36 4.49
CA ILE A 376 -11.67 -6.12 3.91
C ILE A 376 -12.83 -5.62 4.79
N LEU A 377 -13.75 -6.53 5.14
CA LEU A 377 -14.90 -6.21 6.02
C LEU A 377 -14.42 -5.63 7.34
N TYR A 378 -13.43 -6.28 7.95
CA TYR A 378 -12.85 -5.83 9.21
C TYR A 378 -12.20 -4.45 9.07
N ALA A 379 -11.35 -4.26 8.07
CA ALA A 379 -10.61 -3.02 7.86
C ALA A 379 -11.54 -1.82 7.69
N TYR A 380 -12.56 -1.91 6.83
CA TYR A 380 -13.50 -0.82 6.62
C TYR A 380 -14.44 -0.57 7.82
N ALA A 381 -14.88 -1.65 8.50
CA ALA A 381 -15.75 -1.51 9.66
C ALA A 381 -15.02 -0.89 10.86
N GLU A 382 -13.72 -1.19 11.02
CA GLU A 382 -12.89 -0.62 12.10
C GLU A 382 -12.44 0.81 11.79
N ALA A 383 -12.27 1.16 10.50
CA ALA A 383 -11.77 2.46 10.07
C ALA A 383 -12.68 3.62 10.52
N SER A 384 -12.04 4.60 11.16
CA SER A 384 -12.69 5.79 11.74
C SER A 384 -12.54 7.04 10.89
N VAL A 385 -11.66 7.03 9.91
CA VAL A 385 -11.45 8.15 8.98
C VAL A 385 -12.69 8.44 8.12
N PRO A 386 -12.83 9.63 7.54
CA PRO A 386 -13.84 9.91 6.52
C PRO A 386 -13.82 8.88 5.39
N LYS A 387 -14.98 8.33 5.04
CA LYS A 387 -15.16 7.30 4.02
C LYS A 387 -16.23 7.70 3.02
N VAL A 388 -15.82 7.92 1.77
CA VAL A 388 -16.73 8.24 0.65
C VAL A 388 -16.64 7.14 -0.39
N THR A 389 -17.79 6.63 -0.81
CA THR A 389 -17.88 5.55 -1.81
C THR A 389 -18.68 6.01 -3.02
N VAL A 390 -18.20 5.68 -4.21
CA VAL A 390 -18.89 5.93 -5.49
C VAL A 390 -19.05 4.60 -6.23
N ILE A 391 -20.31 4.18 -6.42
CA ILE A 391 -20.67 3.00 -7.19
C ILE A 391 -20.80 3.42 -8.64
N THR A 392 -19.85 2.99 -9.48
CA THR A 392 -19.81 3.39 -10.88
C THR A 392 -20.65 2.47 -11.77
N ARG A 393 -20.69 1.17 -11.47
CA ARG A 393 -21.46 0.20 -12.26
C ARG A 393 -21.98 -0.94 -11.39
N LYS A 394 -21.29 -2.08 -11.26
CA LYS A 394 -21.77 -3.25 -10.51
C LYS A 394 -21.45 -3.16 -9.03
N ALA A 395 -22.37 -3.58 -8.20
CA ALA A 395 -22.18 -3.73 -6.76
C ALA A 395 -23.02 -4.94 -6.28
N TYR A 396 -22.44 -6.16 -6.34
CA TYR A 396 -23.19 -7.38 -6.12
C TYR A 396 -22.76 -8.13 -4.87
N GLY A 397 -23.76 -8.65 -4.16
CA GLY A 397 -23.61 -9.62 -3.08
C GLY A 397 -22.76 -9.13 -1.90
N GLY A 398 -22.01 -10.05 -1.29
CA GLY A 398 -21.12 -9.72 -0.18
C GLY A 398 -19.99 -8.78 -0.55
N ALA A 399 -19.57 -8.74 -1.81
CA ALA A 399 -18.51 -7.85 -2.29
C ALA A 399 -18.99 -6.38 -2.32
N TYR A 400 -20.27 -6.12 -2.65
CA TYR A 400 -20.86 -4.78 -2.47
C TYR A 400 -20.71 -4.30 -1.03
N ILE A 401 -21.02 -5.17 -0.06
CA ILE A 401 -20.88 -4.81 1.36
C ILE A 401 -19.42 -4.52 1.68
N ALA A 402 -18.51 -5.41 1.27
CA ALA A 402 -17.08 -5.34 1.57
C ALA A 402 -16.39 -4.09 1.00
N MET A 403 -16.83 -3.60 -0.16
CA MET A 403 -16.28 -2.40 -0.80
C MET A 403 -16.85 -1.10 -0.21
N CYS A 404 -16.82 -0.98 1.12
CA CYS A 404 -17.19 0.22 1.86
C CYS A 404 -18.63 0.67 1.59
N SER A 405 -19.61 -0.23 1.77
CA SER A 405 -21.03 0.15 1.72
C SER A 405 -21.42 1.02 2.91
N LYS A 406 -22.59 1.69 2.84
CA LYS A 406 -23.16 2.41 3.96
C LYS A 406 -23.36 1.52 5.19
N HIS A 407 -23.75 0.27 4.98
CA HIS A 407 -23.94 -0.72 6.05
C HIS A 407 -22.63 -1.09 6.78
N LEU A 408 -21.49 -0.94 6.11
CA LEU A 408 -20.16 -1.18 6.69
C LEU A 408 -19.50 0.10 7.23
N GLY A 409 -20.23 1.20 7.26
CA GLY A 409 -19.81 2.45 7.89
C GLY A 409 -19.22 3.48 6.93
N ALA A 410 -19.52 3.43 5.62
CA ALA A 410 -19.27 4.58 4.75
C ALA A 410 -20.13 5.77 5.19
N ASP A 411 -19.53 6.96 5.20
CA ASP A 411 -20.23 8.20 5.59
C ASP A 411 -21.16 8.69 4.48
N PHE A 412 -20.65 8.69 3.24
CA PHE A 412 -21.41 9.00 2.03
C PHE A 412 -21.21 7.94 0.98
N VAL A 413 -22.31 7.50 0.37
CA VAL A 413 -22.32 6.55 -0.75
C VAL A 413 -23.09 7.14 -1.90
N TYR A 414 -22.47 7.31 -3.04
CA TYR A 414 -23.07 7.78 -4.28
C TYR A 414 -23.12 6.66 -5.31
N ALA A 415 -24.10 6.69 -6.19
CA ALA A 415 -24.15 5.75 -7.30
C ALA A 415 -24.45 6.52 -8.60
N TRP A 416 -23.82 6.09 -9.69
CA TRP A 416 -24.17 6.59 -11.03
C TRP A 416 -25.49 6.01 -11.51
N PRO A 417 -26.21 6.66 -12.45
CA PRO A 417 -27.55 6.22 -12.87
C PRO A 417 -27.58 4.81 -13.45
N LYS A 418 -26.49 4.38 -14.09
CA LYS A 418 -26.33 3.05 -14.70
C LYS A 418 -25.80 1.99 -13.72
N ALA A 419 -25.65 2.33 -12.44
CA ALA A 419 -25.19 1.37 -11.44
C ALA A 419 -26.25 0.31 -11.17
N GLU A 420 -25.78 -0.90 -10.88
CA GLU A 420 -26.61 -2.04 -10.50
C GLU A 420 -26.21 -2.51 -9.09
N ILE A 421 -27.16 -2.43 -8.15
CA ILE A 421 -26.94 -2.80 -6.73
C ILE A 421 -27.86 -3.96 -6.41
N ALA A 422 -27.34 -5.16 -6.20
CA ALA A 422 -28.16 -6.36 -6.02
C ALA A 422 -27.42 -7.48 -5.28
N VAL A 423 -28.19 -8.53 -4.92
CA VAL A 423 -27.61 -9.76 -4.35
C VAL A 423 -26.71 -10.47 -5.36
N MET A 424 -27.09 -10.48 -6.63
CA MET A 424 -26.34 -11.06 -7.75
C MET A 424 -26.84 -10.49 -9.08
N GLY A 425 -26.14 -10.75 -10.17
CA GLY A 425 -26.59 -10.36 -11.52
C GLY A 425 -27.94 -11.00 -11.89
N ALA A 426 -28.73 -10.31 -12.73
CA ALA A 426 -30.08 -10.73 -13.08
C ALA A 426 -30.17 -12.15 -13.63
N GLU A 427 -29.25 -12.51 -14.53
CA GLU A 427 -29.22 -13.86 -15.14
C GLU A 427 -29.02 -14.96 -14.07
N GLY A 428 -28.14 -14.71 -13.10
CA GLY A 428 -27.92 -15.63 -11.98
C GLY A 428 -29.16 -15.75 -11.09
N ALA A 429 -29.80 -14.62 -10.78
CA ALA A 429 -31.03 -14.60 -9.98
C ALA A 429 -32.17 -15.37 -10.67
N ILE A 430 -32.39 -15.11 -11.95
CA ILE A 430 -33.41 -15.79 -12.74
C ILE A 430 -33.08 -17.27 -12.89
N GLY A 431 -31.80 -17.62 -13.07
CA GLY A 431 -31.32 -19.00 -13.07
C GLY A 431 -31.71 -19.81 -11.84
N ILE A 432 -31.80 -19.16 -10.68
CA ILE A 432 -32.22 -19.77 -9.42
C ILE A 432 -33.76 -19.75 -9.29
N LEU A 433 -34.38 -18.61 -9.51
CA LEU A 433 -35.81 -18.38 -9.28
C LEU A 433 -36.69 -19.21 -10.27
N TYR A 434 -36.21 -19.37 -11.49
CA TYR A 434 -36.93 -20.06 -12.58
C TYR A 434 -36.19 -21.32 -13.02
N ALA A 435 -35.49 -21.99 -12.10
CA ALA A 435 -34.68 -23.18 -12.39
C ALA A 435 -35.48 -24.34 -13.02
N LYS A 436 -36.79 -24.41 -12.80
CA LYS A 436 -37.67 -25.43 -13.40
C LYS A 436 -38.01 -25.10 -14.85
N GLU A 437 -38.37 -23.86 -15.13
CA GLU A 437 -38.73 -23.33 -16.44
C GLU A 437 -37.52 -23.32 -17.39
N LEU A 438 -36.32 -23.15 -16.87
CA LEU A 438 -35.05 -23.21 -17.61
C LEU A 438 -34.73 -24.59 -18.20
N LYS A 439 -35.39 -25.66 -17.73
CA LYS A 439 -35.20 -27.01 -18.29
C LYS A 439 -35.83 -27.15 -19.68
N ASP A 440 -36.75 -26.26 -20.05
CA ASP A 440 -37.35 -26.23 -21.38
C ASP A 440 -36.59 -25.23 -22.28
N PRO A 441 -35.94 -25.70 -23.36
CA PRO A 441 -35.19 -24.80 -24.26
C PRO A 441 -36.06 -23.71 -24.94
N ASN A 442 -37.38 -23.88 -24.97
CA ASN A 442 -38.30 -22.92 -25.57
C ASN A 442 -38.51 -21.67 -24.69
N ASN A 443 -38.04 -21.70 -23.45
CA ASN A 443 -38.26 -20.61 -22.51
C ASN A 443 -37.15 -19.54 -22.54
N ALA A 444 -36.27 -19.51 -23.53
CA ALA A 444 -35.19 -18.50 -23.63
C ALA A 444 -35.71 -17.05 -23.61
N GLN A 445 -36.84 -16.80 -24.31
CA GLN A 445 -37.45 -15.48 -24.34
C GLN A 445 -38.02 -15.08 -22.96
N LEU A 446 -38.67 -16.01 -22.27
CA LEU A 446 -39.20 -15.82 -20.92
C LEU A 446 -38.06 -15.43 -19.94
N ILE A 447 -36.90 -16.09 -20.07
CA ILE A 447 -35.74 -15.79 -19.21
C ILE A 447 -35.24 -14.38 -19.46
N GLN A 448 -35.15 -13.95 -20.70
CA GLN A 448 -34.74 -12.59 -21.06
C GLN A 448 -35.72 -11.54 -20.49
N GLU A 449 -37.03 -11.76 -20.65
CA GLU A 449 -38.06 -10.90 -20.10
C GLU A 449 -37.98 -10.82 -18.57
N LYS A 450 -37.85 -11.95 -17.88
CA LYS A 450 -37.72 -11.99 -16.41
C LYS A 450 -36.44 -11.39 -15.93
N SER A 451 -35.32 -11.50 -16.64
CA SER A 451 -34.06 -10.83 -16.29
C SER A 451 -34.20 -9.32 -16.42
N GLN A 452 -34.88 -8.80 -17.42
CA GLN A 452 -35.16 -7.37 -17.56
C GLN A 452 -36.09 -6.84 -16.44
N GLU A 453 -37.16 -7.59 -16.13
CA GLU A 453 -38.07 -7.30 -15.02
C GLU A 453 -37.31 -7.26 -13.69
N TYR A 454 -36.42 -8.22 -13.43
CA TYR A 454 -35.61 -8.30 -12.23
C TYR A 454 -34.66 -7.09 -12.12
N ARG A 455 -33.99 -6.70 -13.22
CA ARG A 455 -33.16 -5.49 -13.23
C ARG A 455 -33.97 -4.24 -12.87
N ALA A 456 -35.08 -4.04 -13.54
CA ALA A 456 -35.94 -2.88 -13.32
C ALA A 456 -36.49 -2.81 -11.89
N THR A 457 -36.81 -3.96 -11.30
CA THR A 457 -37.47 -4.05 -9.99
C THR A 457 -36.50 -4.04 -8.81
N PHE A 458 -35.29 -4.58 -8.95
CA PHE A 458 -34.41 -4.85 -7.81
C PHE A 458 -33.01 -4.29 -7.92
N MET A 459 -32.52 -3.92 -9.11
CA MET A 459 -31.11 -3.63 -9.30
C MET A 459 -30.78 -2.15 -9.50
N THR A 460 -31.79 -1.29 -9.72
CA THR A 460 -31.55 0.13 -9.99
C THR A 460 -31.05 0.87 -8.74
N PRO A 461 -30.14 1.84 -8.87
CA PRO A 461 -29.63 2.60 -7.72
C PRO A 461 -30.73 3.44 -7.05
N THR A 462 -31.79 3.78 -7.77
CA THR A 462 -32.97 4.51 -7.24
C THR A 462 -33.61 3.75 -6.09
N ILE A 463 -33.71 2.41 -6.19
CA ILE A 463 -34.30 1.57 -5.15
C ILE A 463 -33.41 1.60 -3.88
N ALA A 464 -32.09 1.54 -4.06
CA ALA A 464 -31.17 1.67 -2.94
C ALA A 464 -31.26 3.05 -2.28
N ALA A 465 -31.41 4.11 -3.07
CA ALA A 465 -31.62 5.47 -2.56
C ALA A 465 -32.94 5.61 -1.78
N GLN A 466 -34.04 5.07 -2.29
CA GLN A 466 -35.35 5.10 -1.59
C GLN A 466 -35.34 4.36 -0.25
N ARG A 467 -34.42 3.39 -0.10
CA ARG A 467 -34.24 2.61 1.13
C ARG A 467 -33.13 3.15 2.04
N ASP A 468 -32.57 4.31 1.71
CA ASP A 468 -31.46 4.91 2.45
C ASP A 468 -30.19 4.03 2.49
N TYR A 469 -29.96 3.18 1.48
CA TYR A 469 -28.76 2.36 1.36
C TYR A 469 -27.61 3.09 0.65
N ILE A 470 -27.94 4.17 -0.08
CA ILE A 470 -26.98 5.12 -0.65
C ILE A 470 -27.47 6.56 -0.37
N SER A 471 -26.55 7.51 -0.37
CA SER A 471 -26.84 8.92 -0.07
C SER A 471 -27.54 9.63 -1.21
N ALA A 472 -27.16 9.35 -2.47
CA ALA A 472 -27.81 9.89 -3.66
C ALA A 472 -27.42 9.10 -4.92
N VAL A 473 -28.27 9.18 -5.94
CA VAL A 473 -27.92 8.92 -7.34
C VAL A 473 -27.41 10.24 -7.93
N ILE A 474 -26.23 10.23 -8.53
CA ILE A 474 -25.57 11.43 -9.07
C ILE A 474 -25.11 11.19 -10.51
N GLU A 475 -25.15 12.23 -11.34
CA GLU A 475 -24.55 12.16 -12.66
C GLU A 475 -23.00 12.01 -12.55
N PRO A 476 -22.35 11.24 -13.44
CA PRO A 476 -20.90 11.03 -13.37
C PRO A 476 -20.11 12.33 -13.27
N GLN A 477 -20.48 13.35 -14.01
CA GLN A 477 -19.84 14.68 -13.98
C GLN A 477 -19.91 15.40 -12.62
N GLU A 478 -20.88 15.07 -11.75
CA GLU A 478 -21.01 15.64 -10.41
C GLU A 478 -20.06 14.98 -9.39
N THR A 479 -19.41 13.86 -9.76
CA THR A 479 -18.67 13.00 -8.82
C THR A 479 -17.65 13.77 -8.00
N ARG A 480 -16.78 14.57 -8.65
CA ARG A 480 -15.74 15.33 -7.92
C ARG A 480 -16.36 16.35 -6.95
N ALA A 481 -17.38 17.09 -7.37
CA ALA A 481 -18.02 18.09 -6.54
C ALA A 481 -18.68 17.46 -5.30
N ARG A 482 -19.32 16.29 -5.46
CA ARG A 482 -19.93 15.54 -4.36
C ARG A 482 -18.90 15.02 -3.37
N ILE A 483 -17.79 14.49 -3.87
CA ILE A 483 -16.67 14.00 -3.02
C ILE A 483 -16.08 15.17 -2.22
N LEU A 484 -15.81 16.31 -2.85
CA LEU A 484 -15.29 17.50 -2.18
C LEU A 484 -16.22 17.94 -1.04
N SER A 485 -17.49 18.16 -1.34
CA SER A 485 -18.47 18.58 -0.32
C SER A 485 -18.58 17.56 0.82
N SER A 486 -18.48 16.26 0.51
CA SER A 486 -18.49 15.21 1.53
C SER A 486 -17.28 15.28 2.45
N PHE A 487 -16.09 15.44 1.92
CA PHE A 487 -14.88 15.54 2.75
C PHE A 487 -14.83 16.86 3.54
N GLU A 488 -15.34 17.95 3.01
CA GLU A 488 -15.49 19.20 3.76
C GLU A 488 -16.41 19.02 4.98
N LEU A 489 -17.57 18.40 4.79
CA LEU A 489 -18.52 18.12 5.87
C LEU A 489 -17.91 17.19 6.94
N LEU A 490 -17.03 16.29 6.53
CA LEU A 490 -16.39 15.29 7.40
C LEU A 490 -15.05 15.77 7.99
N GLU A 491 -14.61 16.99 7.74
CA GLU A 491 -13.29 17.49 8.18
C GLU A 491 -13.08 17.32 9.70
N ASN A 492 -14.13 17.50 10.48
CA ASN A 492 -14.10 17.35 11.93
C ASN A 492 -14.79 16.06 12.42
N LYS A 493 -14.86 15.04 11.56
CA LYS A 493 -15.46 13.76 11.95
C LYS A 493 -14.75 13.20 13.17
N SER A 494 -15.53 12.89 14.21
CA SER A 494 -15.08 12.14 15.37
C SER A 494 -15.99 10.94 15.59
N VAL A 495 -15.43 9.80 15.91
CA VAL A 495 -16.18 8.58 16.23
C VAL A 495 -16.22 8.44 17.75
N SER A 496 -17.37 8.77 18.35
CA SER A 496 -17.57 8.76 19.81
C SER A 496 -17.79 7.36 20.40
N ASP A 497 -18.28 6.41 19.60
CA ASP A 497 -18.76 5.10 20.08
C ASP A 497 -17.78 3.94 19.80
N LYS A 498 -16.47 4.20 19.82
CA LYS A 498 -15.50 3.09 19.75
C LYS A 498 -15.56 2.27 21.03
N PRO A 499 -15.92 0.98 20.97
CA PRO A 499 -15.90 0.13 22.14
C PRO A 499 -14.47 0.04 22.71
N LEU A 500 -14.38 0.08 24.04
CA LEU A 500 -13.09 -0.04 24.72
C LEU A 500 -12.51 -1.43 24.46
N LYS A 501 -11.33 -1.48 23.83
CA LYS A 501 -10.61 -2.72 23.54
C LYS A 501 -9.11 -2.47 23.57
N LYS A 502 -8.33 -3.50 23.91
CA LYS A 502 -6.88 -3.40 23.90
C LYS A 502 -6.35 -3.20 22.46
N HIS A 503 -6.86 -3.97 21.53
CA HIS A 503 -6.65 -3.86 20.08
C HIS A 503 -7.71 -4.70 19.37
N GLY A 504 -7.84 -4.55 18.05
CA GLY A 504 -8.68 -5.41 17.24
C GLY A 504 -8.05 -6.80 17.04
N ASN A 505 -8.87 -7.81 16.75
CA ASN A 505 -8.42 -9.14 16.34
C ASN A 505 -8.85 -9.39 14.89
N ILE A 506 -8.07 -8.82 13.97
CA ILE A 506 -8.31 -8.99 12.54
C ILE A 506 -8.07 -10.46 12.14
N PRO A 507 -8.89 -11.05 11.25
CA PRO A 507 -8.63 -12.37 10.69
C PRO A 507 -7.36 -12.36 9.85
N LEU A 508 -6.30 -13.04 10.29
CA LEU A 508 -4.98 -13.07 9.66
C LEU A 508 -4.84 -14.22 8.66
#